data_3e8e8d0c6ae7c110c77cd83dbc0db503
#
_entry.id   3e8e8d0c6ae7c110c77cd83dbc0db503
#
_cell.length_a   1.000
_cell.length_b   1.000
_cell.length_c   1.000
_cell.angle_alpha   90.00
_cell.angle_beta   90.00
_cell.angle_gamma   90.00
#
_symmetry.space_group_name_H-M   'P 1'
#
loop_
_entity.id
_entity.type
_entity.pdbx_description
1 polymer ?
#
loop_
_entity_poly.entity_id
_entity_poly.type
_entity_poly.pdbx_seq_one_letter_code
_entity_poly.pdbx_strand_id
1 'polypeptide(L)'
;MHYLQDPKTIIQELQQQGYARIQVIEWTEQTRDSLAKMLLQAGVQDYQFHKIKNEPHDYLVVLKGNTSKLPYQLEKDYPSRTSFLKVLPLILAVGLIAVTVLFSSYSQDLMSFVIVLMIPAILGALFEYFMIRKQPNPIFLSKLFKIQPLVLVIVIVFCVIVLREGIICLIMLLPILLIGLLLGAGLMRLICHYLWKPSAKIYSFALLPLILWLLLPDFSRTEYGQTQRSVVIHAPAQQVFQAINQIGKIQPEEVKDSFIFTMGFPKPVFGMTEQHEGELIRTIQWERGIKFEEKVTASHAPYLLSWKYQFAPDSFPKGSLDDHLEMGGKYFDLLKTDYQLEQIDAHTTKLILSIDYRLSTEYNWYSRLWVNYVLNEFSDVVMQIHKQRLEKDLS
;
A
#
# COMPACT_ATOMS: atom_id res chain seq x y z
N MET A 1 25.24 13.78 -41.40
CA MET A 1 26.24 14.32 -40.45
C MET A 1 25.73 15.67 -39.98
N HIS A 2 25.67 15.90 -38.69
CA HIS A 2 25.07 17.13 -38.12
C HIS A 2 26.12 18.16 -37.68
N TYR A 3 27.40 17.93 -38.00
CA TYR A 3 28.52 18.85 -37.74
C TYR A 3 29.30 19.08 -39.02
N LEU A 4 29.90 20.25 -39.10
CA LEU A 4 30.49 20.79 -40.35
C LEU A 4 31.99 20.47 -40.49
N GLN A 5 32.65 19.92 -39.48
CA GLN A 5 34.10 19.66 -39.47
C GLN A 5 34.43 18.18 -39.65
N ASP A 6 35.63 17.89 -40.19
CA ASP A 6 36.12 16.52 -40.28
C ASP A 6 36.43 15.96 -38.88
N PRO A 7 35.91 14.76 -38.54
CA PRO A 7 36.18 14.06 -37.30
C PRO A 7 37.66 13.96 -36.92
N LYS A 8 38.50 13.74 -37.89
CA LYS A 8 39.96 13.64 -37.68
C LYS A 8 40.56 14.94 -37.15
N THR A 9 40.11 16.07 -37.66
CA THR A 9 40.57 17.41 -37.21
C THR A 9 40.19 17.66 -35.76
N ILE A 10 38.95 17.32 -35.38
CA ILE A 10 38.46 17.45 -34.00
C ILE A 10 39.29 16.61 -33.03
N ILE A 11 39.60 15.38 -33.40
CA ILE A 11 40.42 14.47 -32.57
C ILE A 11 41.84 14.97 -32.45
N GLN A 12 42.43 15.45 -33.55
CA GLN A 12 43.79 15.96 -33.58
C GLN A 12 43.96 17.23 -32.72
N GLU A 13 43.03 18.19 -32.84
CA GLU A 13 42.98 19.37 -31.99
C GLU A 13 42.86 19.02 -30.51
N LEU A 14 41.95 18.07 -30.19
CA LEU A 14 41.72 17.64 -28.84
C LEU A 14 42.95 17.00 -28.19
N GLN A 15 43.69 16.19 -28.96
CA GLN A 15 44.92 15.55 -28.51
C GLN A 15 46.08 16.55 -28.35
N GLN A 16 46.16 17.56 -29.23
CA GLN A 16 47.23 18.54 -29.20
C GLN A 16 47.10 19.62 -28.12
N GLN A 17 45.89 20.14 -27.94
CA GLN A 17 45.67 21.31 -27.07
C GLN A 17 44.68 21.08 -25.92
N GLY A 18 44.10 19.86 -25.86
CA GLY A 18 43.15 19.47 -24.80
C GLY A 18 41.75 20.03 -24.98
N TYR A 19 41.48 20.72 -26.08
CA TYR A 19 40.13 21.18 -26.47
C TYR A 19 39.99 21.22 -27.98
N ALA A 20 38.74 21.14 -28.49
CA ALA A 20 38.45 21.34 -29.91
C ALA A 20 37.12 22.10 -30.06
N ARG A 21 37.07 23.01 -31.06
CA ARG A 21 35.84 23.70 -31.44
C ARG A 21 35.04 22.83 -32.41
N ILE A 22 33.75 22.76 -32.22
CA ILE A 22 32.81 21.97 -33.04
C ILE A 22 31.72 22.89 -33.54
N GLN A 23 31.59 23.01 -34.82
CA GLN A 23 30.48 23.71 -35.46
C GLN A 23 29.37 22.71 -35.80
N VAL A 24 28.18 22.99 -35.34
CA VAL A 24 27.01 22.14 -35.58
C VAL A 24 25.86 22.94 -36.22
N ILE A 25 25.10 22.30 -37.08
CA ILE A 25 23.90 22.91 -37.68
C ILE A 25 22.85 23.10 -36.61
N GLU A 26 22.64 22.05 -35.78
CA GLU A 26 21.75 22.06 -34.66
C GLU A 26 22.29 21.14 -33.56
N TRP A 27 22.27 21.62 -32.30
CA TRP A 27 22.68 20.82 -31.14
C TRP A 27 21.51 20.02 -30.63
N THR A 28 21.43 18.77 -31.07
CA THR A 28 20.43 17.79 -30.63
C THR A 28 21.08 16.68 -29.80
N GLU A 29 20.29 15.92 -29.03
CA GLU A 29 20.79 14.71 -28.35
C GLU A 29 21.43 13.72 -29.35
N GLN A 30 20.90 13.65 -30.56
CA GLN A 30 21.41 12.79 -31.63
C GLN A 30 22.76 13.25 -32.14
N THR A 31 22.97 14.56 -32.23
CA THR A 31 24.27 15.18 -32.58
C THR A 31 25.30 14.91 -31.49
N ARG A 32 24.95 15.11 -30.24
CA ARG A 32 25.76 14.83 -29.06
C ARG A 32 26.19 13.36 -28.99
N ASP A 33 25.22 12.42 -29.17
CA ASP A 33 25.50 10.98 -29.12
C ASP A 33 26.40 10.53 -30.26
N SER A 34 26.25 11.11 -31.45
CA SER A 34 27.13 10.84 -32.60
C SER A 34 28.54 11.29 -32.33
N LEU A 35 28.73 12.50 -31.77
CA LEU A 35 30.05 13.02 -31.36
C LEU A 35 30.66 12.20 -30.24
N ALA A 36 29.85 11.80 -29.24
CA ALA A 36 30.29 10.97 -28.13
C ALA A 36 30.81 9.60 -28.62
N LYS A 37 30.09 8.97 -29.56
CA LYS A 37 30.51 7.70 -30.17
C LYS A 37 31.80 7.84 -30.94
N MET A 38 31.95 8.92 -31.70
CA MET A 38 33.17 9.22 -32.46
C MET A 38 34.39 9.40 -31.50
N LEU A 39 34.21 10.16 -30.42
CA LEU A 39 35.28 10.37 -29.43
C LEU A 39 35.65 9.07 -28.71
N LEU A 40 34.68 8.26 -28.36
CA LEU A 40 34.90 6.96 -27.74
C LEU A 40 35.66 6.01 -28.66
N GLN A 41 35.31 5.97 -29.95
CA GLN A 41 36.01 5.17 -30.96
C GLN A 41 37.47 5.64 -31.17
N ALA A 42 37.72 6.91 -30.94
CA ALA A 42 39.08 7.50 -30.99
C ALA A 42 39.88 7.35 -29.68
N GLY A 43 39.31 6.62 -28.67
CA GLY A 43 39.95 6.39 -27.38
C GLY A 43 39.86 7.55 -26.39
N VAL A 44 39.06 8.57 -26.67
CA VAL A 44 38.83 9.70 -25.77
C VAL A 44 37.68 9.39 -24.82
N GLN A 45 37.99 9.22 -23.53
CA GLN A 45 36.98 8.80 -22.51
C GLN A 45 36.53 9.93 -21.59
N ASP A 46 37.42 10.85 -21.24
CA ASP A 46 37.18 11.92 -20.27
C ASP A 46 37.10 13.30 -20.91
N TYR A 47 35.92 13.73 -21.31
CA TYR A 47 35.67 15.03 -21.94
C TYR A 47 34.36 15.66 -21.49
N GLN A 48 34.20 16.97 -21.75
CA GLN A 48 32.97 17.72 -21.51
C GLN A 48 32.66 18.61 -22.71
N PHE A 49 31.36 18.76 -23.03
CA PHE A 49 30.91 19.70 -24.05
C PHE A 49 30.44 20.99 -23.38
N HIS A 50 30.90 22.13 -23.90
CA HIS A 50 30.52 23.46 -23.47
C HIS A 50 30.04 24.28 -24.64
N LYS A 51 29.01 25.09 -24.44
CA LYS A 51 28.56 26.03 -25.46
C LYS A 51 29.42 27.30 -25.41
N ILE A 52 29.80 27.82 -26.57
CA ILE A 52 30.56 29.06 -26.67
C ILE A 52 29.62 30.25 -26.56
N LYS A 53 29.96 31.23 -25.73
CA LYS A 53 29.13 32.42 -25.50
C LYS A 53 29.08 33.26 -26.77
N ASN A 54 27.87 33.71 -27.15
CA ASN A 54 27.56 34.52 -28.33
C ASN A 54 27.73 33.81 -29.68
N GLU A 55 27.99 32.51 -29.71
CA GLU A 55 28.06 31.72 -30.92
C GLU A 55 27.06 30.57 -30.91
N PRO A 56 25.87 30.75 -31.51
CA PRO A 56 24.76 29.82 -31.31
C PRO A 56 24.97 28.42 -31.87
N HIS A 57 25.89 28.27 -32.83
CA HIS A 57 26.14 26.99 -33.50
C HIS A 57 27.49 26.35 -33.12
N ASP A 58 28.24 26.97 -32.20
CA ASP A 58 29.60 26.53 -31.83
C ASP A 58 29.66 26.00 -30.42
N TYR A 59 30.25 24.82 -30.30
CA TYR A 59 30.48 24.12 -29.06
C TYR A 59 31.97 23.82 -28.90
N LEU A 60 32.43 23.75 -27.67
CA LEU A 60 33.79 23.35 -27.31
C LEU A 60 33.74 21.99 -26.63
N VAL A 61 34.51 21.04 -27.12
CA VAL A 61 34.82 19.82 -26.38
C VAL A 61 36.14 20.01 -25.64
N VAL A 62 36.14 19.72 -24.33
CA VAL A 62 37.31 19.93 -23.48
C VAL A 62 37.61 18.62 -22.75
N LEU A 63 38.89 18.21 -22.73
CA LEU A 63 39.32 17.07 -21.91
C LEU A 63 39.19 17.39 -20.42
N LYS A 64 38.73 16.45 -19.64
CA LYS A 64 38.68 16.57 -18.18
C LYS A 64 40.08 16.70 -17.61
N GLY A 65 40.34 17.74 -16.83
CA GLY A 65 41.66 18.01 -16.27
C GLY A 65 42.54 18.97 -17.11
N ASN A 66 42.03 19.45 -18.24
CA ASN A 66 42.75 20.50 -18.99
C ASN A 66 42.76 21.81 -18.18
N THR A 67 43.93 22.24 -17.76
CA THR A 67 44.22 23.49 -17.02
C THR A 67 44.60 24.66 -17.90
N SER A 68 44.69 24.48 -19.23
CA SER A 68 45.02 25.55 -20.16
C SER A 68 43.92 26.61 -20.21
N LYS A 69 44.35 27.91 -20.36
CA LYS A 69 43.39 29.00 -20.58
C LYS A 69 42.67 28.77 -21.90
N LEU A 70 41.40 28.53 -21.85
CA LEU A 70 40.56 28.38 -23.03
C LEU A 70 40.45 29.74 -23.75
N PRO A 71 40.61 29.78 -25.06
CA PRO A 71 40.54 31.04 -25.84
C PRO A 71 39.11 31.55 -26.02
N TYR A 72 38.12 30.77 -25.58
CA TYR A 72 36.71 31.06 -25.75
C TYR A 72 36.05 31.36 -24.40
N GLN A 73 35.16 32.35 -24.38
CA GLN A 73 34.25 32.52 -23.25
C GLN A 73 33.13 31.47 -23.32
N LEU A 74 33.13 30.57 -22.35
CA LEU A 74 32.08 29.57 -22.25
C LEU A 74 30.81 30.21 -21.71
N GLU A 75 29.66 29.77 -22.24
CA GLU A 75 28.41 30.06 -21.61
C GLU A 75 28.45 29.38 -20.23
N LYS A 76 28.41 30.17 -19.15
CA LYS A 76 28.35 29.58 -17.80
C LYS A 76 27.15 28.68 -17.78
N ASP A 77 27.41 27.40 -17.52
CA ASP A 77 26.35 26.51 -17.02
C ASP A 77 25.85 27.13 -15.71
N TYR A 78 24.92 28.07 -15.82
CA TYR A 78 24.07 28.38 -14.69
C TYR A 78 23.39 27.06 -14.34
N PRO A 79 23.42 26.61 -13.08
CA PRO A 79 22.56 25.54 -12.63
C PRO A 79 21.17 26.01 -13.05
N SER A 80 20.66 25.38 -14.09
CA SER A 80 19.61 25.95 -14.88
C SER A 80 18.42 26.16 -13.92
N ARG A 81 17.87 27.37 -13.83
CA ARG A 81 16.52 27.69 -13.34
C ARG A 81 15.50 26.69 -13.88
N THR A 82 15.85 25.98 -14.93
CA THR A 82 15.19 24.86 -15.57
C THR A 82 15.15 23.55 -14.73
N SER A 83 15.96 23.37 -13.66
CA SER A 83 15.89 22.12 -12.88
C SER A 83 14.59 22.06 -12.08
N PHE A 84 14.18 23.17 -11.46
CA PHE A 84 12.88 23.25 -10.75
C PHE A 84 11.71 23.18 -11.73
N LEU A 85 11.77 23.92 -12.85
CA LEU A 85 10.73 23.88 -13.90
C LEU A 85 10.58 22.49 -14.54
N LYS A 86 11.64 21.67 -14.57
CA LYS A 86 11.57 20.28 -15.05
C LYS A 86 10.85 19.33 -14.08
N VAL A 87 10.87 19.64 -12.80
CA VAL A 87 10.22 18.82 -11.75
C VAL A 87 8.82 19.36 -11.40
N LEU A 88 8.54 20.64 -11.68
CA LEU A 88 7.27 21.29 -11.39
C LEU A 88 6.04 20.50 -11.88
N PRO A 89 6.00 19.98 -13.13
CA PRO A 89 4.85 19.19 -13.57
C PRO A 89 4.64 17.91 -12.78
N LEU A 90 5.71 17.25 -12.33
CA LEU A 90 5.61 16.08 -11.47
C LEU A 90 5.03 16.45 -10.10
N ILE A 91 5.49 17.57 -9.52
CA ILE A 91 4.98 18.09 -8.24
C ILE A 91 3.49 18.41 -8.37
N LEU A 92 3.08 19.07 -9.45
CA LEU A 92 1.67 19.38 -9.72
C LEU A 92 0.84 18.11 -9.92
N ALA A 93 1.39 17.10 -10.61
CA ALA A 93 0.72 15.82 -10.82
C ALA A 93 0.49 15.08 -9.49
N VAL A 94 1.52 14.99 -8.66
CA VAL A 94 1.41 14.37 -7.33
C VAL A 94 0.49 15.18 -6.42
N GLY A 95 0.55 16.52 -6.48
CA GLY A 95 -0.33 17.41 -5.74
C GLY A 95 -1.81 17.20 -6.11
N LEU A 96 -2.11 17.02 -7.40
CA LEU A 96 -3.48 16.74 -7.85
C LEU A 96 -3.99 15.38 -7.35
N ILE A 97 -3.14 14.36 -7.35
CA ILE A 97 -3.48 13.05 -6.77
C ILE A 97 -3.75 13.20 -5.26
N ALA A 98 -2.93 13.96 -4.55
CA ALA A 98 -3.15 14.24 -3.13
C ALA A 98 -4.48 14.95 -2.87
N VAL A 99 -4.85 15.93 -3.71
CA VAL A 99 -6.17 16.59 -3.65
C VAL A 99 -7.31 15.59 -3.88
N THR A 100 -7.17 14.68 -4.84
CA THR A 100 -8.18 13.62 -5.09
C THR A 100 -8.37 12.74 -3.85
N VAL A 101 -7.28 12.32 -3.20
CA VAL A 101 -7.33 11.50 -1.98
C VAL A 101 -7.97 12.28 -0.83
N LEU A 102 -7.58 13.55 -0.62
CA LEU A 102 -8.16 14.38 0.44
C LEU A 102 -9.68 14.63 0.22
N PHE A 103 -10.09 14.81 -1.03
CA PHE A 103 -11.50 14.97 -1.34
C PHE A 103 -12.30 13.69 -1.10
N SER A 104 -11.74 12.54 -1.47
CA SER A 104 -12.31 11.23 -1.18
C SER A 104 -12.39 10.95 0.33
N SER A 105 -11.37 11.36 1.09
CA SER A 105 -11.36 11.25 2.56
C SER A 105 -12.51 12.05 3.18
N TYR A 106 -12.80 13.24 2.67
CA TYR A 106 -13.93 14.05 3.12
C TYR A 106 -15.29 13.39 2.83
N SER A 107 -15.43 12.71 1.68
CA SER A 107 -16.64 11.97 1.31
C SER A 107 -16.74 10.57 1.92
N GLN A 108 -15.75 10.16 2.72
CA GLN A 108 -15.64 8.82 3.33
C GLN A 108 -15.58 7.64 2.32
N ASP A 109 -15.16 7.89 1.08
CA ASP A 109 -15.05 6.87 0.03
C ASP A 109 -13.60 6.39 -0.19
N LEU A 110 -12.79 6.35 0.87
CA LEU A 110 -11.38 5.93 0.79
C LEU A 110 -11.20 4.47 0.36
N MET A 111 -12.20 3.62 0.61
CA MET A 111 -12.18 2.21 0.23
C MET A 111 -12.66 1.95 -1.20
N SER A 112 -12.50 2.94 -2.10
CA SER A 112 -12.82 2.77 -3.52
C SER A 112 -11.65 2.13 -4.29
N PHE A 113 -11.99 1.42 -5.36
CA PHE A 113 -11.01 0.81 -6.28
C PHE A 113 -10.03 1.85 -6.85
N VAL A 114 -10.51 3.06 -7.12
CA VAL A 114 -9.67 4.15 -7.63
C VAL A 114 -8.60 4.53 -6.61
N ILE A 115 -8.98 4.70 -5.34
CA ILE A 115 -8.03 5.11 -4.28
C ILE A 115 -7.04 4.00 -3.98
N VAL A 116 -7.51 2.77 -3.82
CA VAL A 116 -6.70 1.67 -3.31
C VAL A 116 -5.77 1.08 -4.38
N LEU A 117 -6.19 1.02 -5.64
CA LEU A 117 -5.41 0.40 -6.72
C LEU A 117 -4.97 1.37 -7.81
N MET A 118 -5.87 2.22 -8.31
CA MET A 118 -5.57 3.08 -9.47
C MET A 118 -4.58 4.20 -9.11
N ILE A 119 -4.74 4.86 -7.95
CA ILE A 119 -3.81 5.92 -7.54
C ILE A 119 -2.39 5.38 -7.35
N PRO A 120 -2.14 4.30 -6.61
CA PRO A 120 -0.80 3.70 -6.55
C PRO A 120 -0.24 3.32 -7.92
N ALA A 121 -1.07 2.74 -8.80
CA ALA A 121 -0.63 2.39 -10.16
C ALA A 121 -0.22 3.63 -10.97
N ILE A 122 -0.98 4.72 -10.90
CA ILE A 122 -0.63 5.96 -11.59
C ILE A 122 0.61 6.61 -10.99
N LEU A 123 0.76 6.61 -9.66
CA LEU A 123 1.99 7.07 -9.00
C LEU A 123 3.21 6.27 -9.45
N GLY A 124 3.11 4.94 -9.44
CA GLY A 124 4.16 4.05 -9.93
C GLY A 124 4.53 4.35 -11.38
N ALA A 125 3.52 4.53 -12.25
CA ALA A 125 3.71 4.89 -13.64
C ALA A 125 4.38 6.25 -13.83
N LEU A 126 3.97 7.29 -13.09
CA LEU A 126 4.54 8.64 -13.17
C LEU A 126 6.00 8.66 -12.72
N PHE A 127 6.31 8.01 -11.60
CA PHE A 127 7.69 7.93 -11.10
C PHE A 127 8.58 7.16 -12.07
N GLU A 128 8.10 6.03 -12.61
CA GLU A 128 8.87 5.26 -13.61
C GLU A 128 9.09 6.08 -14.89
N TYR A 129 8.07 6.76 -15.40
CA TYR A 129 8.20 7.66 -16.54
C TYR A 129 9.24 8.74 -16.34
N PHE A 130 9.24 9.38 -15.16
CA PHE A 130 10.22 10.41 -14.79
C PHE A 130 11.65 9.85 -14.76
N MET A 131 11.82 8.62 -14.29
CA MET A 131 13.13 7.95 -14.23
C MET A 131 13.65 7.57 -15.63
N ILE A 132 12.77 7.02 -16.49
CA ILE A 132 13.13 6.67 -17.87
C ILE A 132 13.53 7.93 -18.65
N ARG A 133 12.82 9.05 -18.44
CA ARG A 133 13.15 10.33 -19.09
C ARG A 133 14.53 10.87 -18.70
N LYS A 134 14.95 10.65 -17.45
CA LYS A 134 16.28 11.09 -16.97
C LYS A 134 17.43 10.20 -17.48
N GLN A 135 17.16 8.92 -17.70
CA GLN A 135 18.15 7.94 -18.14
C GLN A 135 17.54 7.05 -19.24
N PRO A 136 17.75 7.39 -20.52
CA PRO A 136 17.13 6.68 -21.64
C PRO A 136 17.60 5.23 -21.85
N ASN A 137 18.62 4.77 -21.11
CA ASN A 137 19.05 3.38 -21.17
C ASN A 137 18.08 2.50 -20.33
N PRO A 138 17.41 1.53 -20.97
CA PRO A 138 16.47 0.65 -20.30
C PRO A 138 17.24 -0.35 -19.43
N ILE A 139 17.72 0.06 -18.28
CA ILE A 139 18.40 -0.83 -17.36
C ILE A 139 17.43 -1.42 -16.37
N PHE A 140 17.18 -2.72 -16.57
CA PHE A 140 16.88 -3.78 -15.62
C PHE A 140 15.78 -3.54 -14.55
N LEU A 141 14.93 -4.56 -14.40
CA LEU A 141 13.99 -4.78 -13.30
C LEU A 141 14.56 -4.40 -11.91
N SER A 142 15.88 -4.56 -11.70
CA SER A 142 16.53 -4.24 -10.41
C SER A 142 16.36 -2.80 -9.94
N LYS A 143 16.21 -1.82 -10.85
CA LYS A 143 15.94 -0.43 -10.46
C LYS A 143 14.47 -0.18 -10.12
N LEU A 144 13.55 -0.90 -10.76
CA LEU A 144 12.13 -0.88 -10.42
C LEU A 144 11.94 -1.27 -8.95
N PHE A 145 12.51 -2.40 -8.53
CA PHE A 145 12.40 -2.90 -7.15
C PHE A 145 13.12 -2.03 -6.11
N LYS A 146 14.03 -1.13 -6.52
CA LYS A 146 14.70 -0.20 -5.58
C LYS A 146 13.93 1.08 -5.33
N ILE A 147 13.21 1.58 -6.32
CA ILE A 147 12.55 2.90 -6.27
C ILE A 147 11.12 2.78 -5.76
N GLN A 148 10.38 1.76 -6.19
CA GLN A 148 8.98 1.60 -5.79
C GLN A 148 8.77 1.42 -4.28
N PRO A 149 9.63 0.71 -3.53
CA PRO A 149 9.54 0.70 -2.07
C PRO A 149 9.71 2.09 -1.42
N LEU A 150 10.57 2.94 -1.98
CA LEU A 150 10.72 4.31 -1.49
C LEU A 150 9.46 5.14 -1.74
N VAL A 151 8.84 4.99 -2.91
CA VAL A 151 7.54 5.63 -3.22
C VAL A 151 6.47 5.12 -2.27
N LEU A 152 6.44 3.81 -1.99
CA LEU A 152 5.50 3.21 -1.03
C LEU A 152 5.66 3.80 0.37
N VAL A 153 6.90 3.97 0.85
CA VAL A 153 7.15 4.62 2.15
C VAL A 153 6.60 6.04 2.19
N ILE A 154 6.77 6.82 1.12
CA ILE A 154 6.21 8.17 1.02
C ILE A 154 4.67 8.13 1.07
N VAL A 155 4.04 7.19 0.37
CA VAL A 155 2.58 7.00 0.39
C VAL A 155 2.11 6.63 1.79
N ILE A 156 2.78 5.70 2.47
CA ILE A 156 2.45 5.31 3.85
C ILE A 156 2.55 6.51 4.81
N VAL A 157 3.66 7.26 4.75
CA VAL A 157 3.85 8.46 5.57
C VAL A 157 2.74 9.48 5.32
N PHE A 158 2.34 9.66 4.06
CA PHE A 158 1.21 10.53 3.71
C PHE A 158 -0.10 10.01 4.34
N CYS A 159 -0.41 8.72 4.24
CA CYS A 159 -1.61 8.12 4.85
C CYS A 159 -1.64 8.33 6.37
N VAL A 160 -0.53 8.10 7.06
CA VAL A 160 -0.45 8.28 8.53
C VAL A 160 -0.64 9.73 8.94
N ILE A 161 0.10 10.66 8.31
CA ILE A 161 0.16 12.06 8.77
C ILE A 161 -1.07 12.85 8.31
N VAL A 162 -1.47 12.67 7.05
CA VAL A 162 -2.50 13.50 6.41
C VAL A 162 -3.89 12.90 6.56
N LEU A 163 -4.03 11.60 6.27
CA LEU A 163 -5.31 10.90 6.34
C LEU A 163 -5.61 10.39 7.76
N ARG A 164 -4.60 10.31 8.63
CA ARG A 164 -4.71 9.77 9.99
C ARG A 164 -5.23 8.32 10.01
N GLU A 165 -4.90 7.57 8.96
CA GLU A 165 -5.25 6.16 8.87
C GLU A 165 -4.57 5.36 9.99
N GLY A 166 -5.30 4.38 10.52
CA GLY A 166 -4.79 3.50 11.56
C GLY A 166 -3.80 2.47 11.02
N ILE A 167 -3.00 1.95 11.93
CA ILE A 167 -1.92 0.99 11.60
C ILE A 167 -2.47 -0.31 11.02
N ILE A 168 -3.63 -0.77 11.50
CA ILE A 168 -4.27 -2.01 11.04
C ILE A 168 -4.63 -1.89 9.56
N CYS A 169 -5.34 -0.81 9.19
CA CYS A 169 -5.71 -0.54 7.79
C CYS A 169 -4.48 -0.45 6.89
N LEU A 170 -3.41 0.21 7.34
CA LEU A 170 -2.18 0.35 6.56
C LEU A 170 -1.49 -0.99 6.32
N ILE A 171 -1.39 -1.86 7.33
CA ILE A 171 -0.81 -3.21 7.17
C ILE A 171 -1.66 -4.03 6.21
N MET A 172 -2.98 -3.95 6.32
CA MET A 172 -3.89 -4.67 5.43
C MET A 172 -3.84 -4.15 3.99
N LEU A 173 -3.68 -2.84 3.77
CA LEU A 173 -3.61 -2.24 2.44
C LEU A 173 -2.23 -2.35 1.78
N LEU A 174 -1.16 -2.51 2.55
CA LEU A 174 0.22 -2.51 2.04
C LEU A 174 0.47 -3.44 0.85
N PRO A 175 0.02 -4.71 0.84
CA PRO A 175 0.22 -5.61 -0.31
C PRO A 175 -0.45 -5.09 -1.59
N ILE A 176 -1.69 -4.61 -1.51
CA ILE A 176 -2.41 -4.15 -2.70
C ILE A 176 -1.87 -2.83 -3.23
N LEU A 177 -1.43 -1.92 -2.34
CA LEU A 177 -0.74 -0.68 -2.72
C LEU A 177 0.57 -0.97 -3.46
N LEU A 178 1.37 -1.91 -2.95
CA LEU A 178 2.62 -2.32 -3.58
C LEU A 178 2.38 -2.96 -4.95
N ILE A 179 1.38 -3.83 -5.07
CA ILE A 179 0.96 -4.43 -6.35
C ILE A 179 0.56 -3.33 -7.33
N GLY A 180 -0.26 -2.36 -6.92
CA GLY A 180 -0.64 -1.21 -7.74
C GLY A 180 0.57 -0.44 -8.26
N LEU A 181 1.49 -0.04 -7.37
CA LEU A 181 2.73 0.65 -7.73
C LEU A 181 3.56 -0.12 -8.76
N LEU A 182 3.78 -1.42 -8.53
CA LEU A 182 4.59 -2.27 -9.42
C LEU A 182 3.92 -2.48 -10.78
N LEU A 183 2.60 -2.70 -10.81
CA LEU A 183 1.84 -2.85 -12.06
C LEU A 183 1.89 -1.56 -12.88
N GLY A 184 1.66 -0.40 -12.26
CA GLY A 184 1.71 0.88 -12.94
C GLY A 184 3.10 1.20 -13.50
N ALA A 185 4.14 0.98 -12.71
CA ALA A 185 5.52 1.18 -13.13
C ALA A 185 5.93 0.20 -14.25
N GLY A 186 5.57 -1.08 -14.12
CA GLY A 186 5.84 -2.09 -15.13
C GLY A 186 5.13 -1.78 -16.46
N LEU A 187 3.85 -1.42 -16.41
CA LEU A 187 3.07 -1.03 -17.58
C LEU A 187 3.66 0.20 -18.27
N MET A 188 4.02 1.24 -17.51
CA MET A 188 4.66 2.44 -18.08
C MET A 188 5.97 2.12 -18.77
N ARG A 189 6.79 1.23 -18.18
CA ARG A 189 8.03 0.77 -18.80
C ARG A 189 7.80 0.07 -20.14
N LEU A 190 6.81 -0.83 -20.20
CA LEU A 190 6.41 -1.50 -21.45
C LEU A 190 5.93 -0.50 -22.49
N ILE A 191 5.09 0.45 -22.12
CA ILE A 191 4.60 1.51 -23.01
C ILE A 191 5.77 2.33 -23.55
N CYS A 192 6.70 2.78 -22.70
CA CYS A 192 7.86 3.55 -23.12
C CYS A 192 8.85 2.74 -23.98
N HIS A 193 8.91 1.42 -23.78
CA HIS A 193 9.81 0.57 -24.57
C HIS A 193 9.26 0.29 -25.98
N TYR A 194 7.97 -0.02 -26.09
CA TYR A 194 7.37 -0.50 -27.36
C TYR A 194 6.59 0.55 -28.13
N LEU A 195 5.92 1.46 -27.45
CA LEU A 195 4.92 2.34 -28.07
C LEU A 195 5.31 3.82 -28.08
N TRP A 196 6.09 4.28 -27.12
CA TRP A 196 6.19 5.70 -26.89
C TRP A 196 7.54 6.18 -26.36
N LYS A 197 8.15 7.14 -27.07
CA LYS A 197 9.36 7.83 -26.57
C LYS A 197 8.97 8.91 -25.54
N PRO A 198 9.56 8.94 -24.35
CA PRO A 198 9.24 9.91 -23.32
C PRO A 198 9.40 11.36 -23.79
N SER A 199 8.34 12.15 -23.72
CA SER A 199 8.33 13.58 -24.03
C SER A 199 7.88 14.42 -22.83
N ALA A 200 8.06 15.76 -22.87
CA ALA A 200 7.76 16.63 -21.72
C ALA A 200 6.26 16.78 -21.36
N LYS A 201 5.33 16.19 -22.12
CA LYS A 201 3.91 16.57 -22.13
C LYS A 201 2.92 15.60 -21.46
N ILE A 202 3.39 14.59 -20.69
CA ILE A 202 2.52 13.47 -20.24
C ILE A 202 1.84 13.67 -18.88
N TYR A 203 2.04 14.79 -18.24
CA TYR A 203 1.56 15.01 -16.86
C TYR A 203 0.03 15.11 -16.75
N SER A 204 -0.69 15.20 -17.86
CA SER A 204 -2.16 15.10 -17.90
C SER A 204 -2.69 13.75 -17.40
N PHE A 205 -1.88 12.70 -17.37
CA PHE A 205 -2.23 11.43 -16.71
C PHE A 205 -2.54 11.57 -15.23
N ALA A 206 -2.03 12.59 -14.57
CA ALA A 206 -2.34 12.87 -13.17
C ALA A 206 -3.80 13.30 -12.95
N LEU A 207 -4.50 13.76 -14.00
CA LEU A 207 -5.94 14.05 -13.96
C LEU A 207 -6.79 12.77 -13.98
N LEU A 208 -6.23 11.67 -14.46
CA LEU A 208 -6.97 10.43 -14.66
C LEU A 208 -7.62 9.89 -13.37
N PRO A 209 -6.97 9.87 -12.19
CA PRO A 209 -7.62 9.42 -10.96
C PRO A 209 -8.84 10.26 -10.61
N LEU A 210 -8.73 11.59 -10.71
CA LEU A 210 -9.83 12.50 -10.42
C LEU A 210 -11.00 12.27 -11.37
N ILE A 211 -10.73 12.14 -12.67
CA ILE A 211 -11.74 11.88 -13.69
C ILE A 211 -12.40 10.52 -13.44
N LEU A 212 -11.62 9.47 -13.18
CA LEU A 212 -12.15 8.14 -12.90
C LEU A 212 -12.98 8.13 -11.63
N TRP A 213 -12.53 8.78 -10.56
CA TRP A 213 -13.26 8.87 -9.30
C TRP A 213 -14.61 9.59 -9.45
N LEU A 214 -14.68 10.64 -10.30
CA LEU A 214 -15.90 11.39 -10.56
C LEU A 214 -16.87 10.66 -11.51
N LEU A 215 -16.35 9.85 -12.45
CA LEU A 215 -17.16 9.24 -13.50
C LEU A 215 -17.50 7.77 -13.25
N LEU A 216 -16.68 7.05 -12.48
CA LEU A 216 -16.95 5.65 -12.17
C LEU A 216 -18.05 5.56 -11.10
N PRO A 217 -19.05 4.69 -11.31
CA PRO A 217 -20.03 4.40 -10.28
C PRO A 217 -19.38 3.67 -9.10
N ASP A 218 -20.04 3.70 -7.95
CA ASP A 218 -19.70 2.86 -6.82
C ASP A 218 -19.92 1.38 -7.20
N PHE A 219 -18.85 0.60 -7.23
CA PHE A 219 -18.87 -0.83 -7.51
C PHE A 219 -18.99 -1.68 -6.25
N SER A 220 -19.17 -1.06 -5.09
CA SER A 220 -19.32 -1.79 -3.84
C SER A 220 -20.50 -2.75 -3.92
N ARG A 221 -20.28 -3.99 -3.53
CA ARG A 221 -21.30 -5.03 -3.48
C ARG A 221 -21.32 -5.60 -2.09
N THR A 222 -22.53 -5.75 -1.56
CA THR A 222 -22.69 -6.47 -0.30
C THR A 222 -22.50 -7.96 -0.55
N GLU A 223 -21.56 -8.54 0.16
CA GLU A 223 -21.29 -9.97 0.20
C GLU A 223 -21.40 -10.48 1.63
N TYR A 224 -21.94 -11.68 1.78
CA TYR A 224 -22.00 -12.39 3.04
C TYR A 224 -21.01 -13.53 3.03
N GLY A 225 -20.36 -13.74 4.15
CA GLY A 225 -19.42 -14.83 4.33
C GLY A 225 -19.53 -15.46 5.70
N GLN A 226 -18.90 -16.61 5.87
CA GLN A 226 -18.82 -17.32 7.12
C GLN A 226 -17.40 -17.84 7.32
N THR A 227 -16.93 -17.78 8.57
CA THR A 227 -15.74 -18.52 9.00
C THR A 227 -16.13 -19.61 9.98
N GLN A 228 -15.39 -20.71 9.99
CA GLN A 228 -15.61 -21.81 10.91
C GLN A 228 -14.28 -22.37 11.41
N ARG A 229 -14.17 -22.51 12.73
CA ARG A 229 -13.03 -23.11 13.39
C ARG A 229 -13.49 -24.13 14.41
N SER A 230 -12.67 -25.10 14.75
CA SER A 230 -12.99 -26.09 15.77
C SER A 230 -11.77 -26.49 16.59
N VAL A 231 -12.05 -26.84 17.83
CA VAL A 231 -11.04 -27.37 18.76
C VAL A 231 -11.61 -28.56 19.53
N VAL A 232 -10.77 -29.52 19.85
CA VAL A 232 -11.14 -30.62 20.75
C VAL A 232 -10.69 -30.25 22.16
N ILE A 233 -11.64 -30.38 23.10
CA ILE A 233 -11.47 -30.06 24.53
C ILE A 233 -11.72 -31.32 25.33
N HIS A 234 -10.81 -31.69 26.22
CA HIS A 234 -10.95 -32.84 27.12
C HIS A 234 -11.82 -32.48 28.32
N ALA A 235 -13.10 -32.25 28.05
CA ALA A 235 -14.13 -32.01 29.07
C ALA A 235 -15.52 -32.42 28.52
N PRO A 236 -16.48 -32.77 29.40
CA PRO A 236 -17.87 -33.04 29.02
C PRO A 236 -18.55 -31.81 28.40
N ALA A 237 -19.44 -31.99 27.42
CA ALA A 237 -20.13 -30.91 26.74
C ALA A 237 -20.83 -29.92 27.68
N GLN A 238 -21.37 -30.40 28.79
CA GLN A 238 -22.04 -29.55 29.81
C GLN A 238 -21.04 -28.56 30.44
N GLN A 239 -19.81 -29.01 30.76
CA GLN A 239 -18.79 -28.15 31.34
C GLN A 239 -18.28 -27.12 30.32
N VAL A 240 -18.08 -27.55 29.07
CA VAL A 240 -17.67 -26.64 27.98
C VAL A 240 -18.74 -25.57 27.76
N PHE A 241 -20.02 -25.94 27.73
CA PHE A 241 -21.13 -25.01 27.55
C PHE A 241 -21.25 -24.00 28.71
N GLN A 242 -21.00 -24.42 29.95
CA GLN A 242 -20.94 -23.51 31.10
C GLN A 242 -19.77 -22.55 30.99
N ALA A 243 -18.58 -23.03 30.63
CA ALA A 243 -17.38 -22.21 30.47
C ALA A 243 -17.53 -21.13 29.37
N ILE A 244 -18.25 -21.45 28.28
CA ILE A 244 -18.55 -20.47 27.21
C ILE A 244 -19.45 -19.35 27.76
N ASN A 245 -20.44 -19.68 28.59
CA ASN A 245 -21.34 -18.67 29.14
C ASN A 245 -20.70 -17.83 30.26
N GLN A 246 -19.74 -18.38 31.00
CA GLN A 246 -19.12 -17.78 32.19
C GLN A 246 -17.63 -17.61 32.05
N ILE A 247 -17.21 -16.94 30.98
CA ILE A 247 -15.75 -16.66 30.76
C ILE A 247 -15.19 -15.79 31.89
N GLY A 248 -15.94 -14.76 32.30
CA GLY A 248 -15.48 -13.79 33.28
C GLY A 248 -14.27 -13.00 32.80
N LYS A 249 -13.41 -12.58 33.72
CA LYS A 249 -12.19 -11.86 33.40
C LYS A 249 -11.15 -12.78 32.75
N ILE A 250 -10.60 -12.33 31.62
CA ILE A 250 -9.52 -13.01 30.91
C ILE A 250 -8.19 -12.38 31.36
N GLN A 251 -7.25 -13.20 31.75
CA GLN A 251 -5.91 -12.73 32.11
C GLN A 251 -5.05 -12.59 30.84
N PRO A 252 -4.11 -11.63 30.80
CA PRO A 252 -3.26 -11.45 29.63
C PRO A 252 -2.48 -12.70 29.21
N GLU A 253 -2.11 -13.53 30.19
CA GLU A 253 -1.34 -14.76 29.99
C GLU A 253 -2.17 -15.90 29.36
N GLU A 254 -3.50 -15.80 29.39
CA GLU A 254 -4.43 -16.75 28.77
C GLU A 254 -4.60 -16.47 27.27
N VAL A 255 -4.28 -15.24 26.85
CA VAL A 255 -4.42 -14.80 25.46
C VAL A 255 -3.18 -15.20 24.69
N LYS A 256 -3.29 -16.24 23.87
CA LYS A 256 -2.19 -16.67 22.99
C LYS A 256 -1.74 -15.54 22.08
N ASP A 257 -0.43 -15.39 21.93
CA ASP A 257 0.14 -14.46 20.98
C ASP A 257 -0.30 -14.78 19.56
N SER A 258 -0.76 -13.76 18.87
CA SER A 258 -1.16 -13.81 17.46
C SER A 258 -0.69 -12.55 16.74
N PHE A 259 -0.41 -12.68 15.44
CA PHE A 259 0.00 -11.55 14.61
C PHE A 259 -1.06 -10.45 14.54
N ILE A 260 -2.36 -10.76 14.69
CA ILE A 260 -3.43 -9.75 14.71
C ILE A 260 -3.22 -8.72 15.85
N PHE A 261 -2.73 -9.16 17.02
CA PHE A 261 -2.43 -8.23 18.12
C PHE A 261 -1.21 -7.36 17.83
N THR A 262 -0.22 -7.89 17.12
CA THR A 262 0.92 -7.11 16.61
C THR A 262 0.48 -6.07 15.58
N MET A 263 -0.51 -6.39 14.74
CA MET A 263 -1.12 -5.42 13.83
C MET A 263 -1.89 -4.32 14.54
N GLY A 264 -2.28 -4.54 15.80
CA GLY A 264 -2.98 -3.55 16.61
C GLY A 264 -4.44 -3.89 16.92
N PHE A 265 -4.93 -5.09 16.62
CA PHE A 265 -6.25 -5.50 17.11
C PHE A 265 -6.25 -5.61 18.62
N PRO A 266 -7.35 -5.21 19.30
CA PRO A 266 -7.48 -5.29 20.75
C PRO A 266 -7.67 -6.75 21.21
N LYS A 267 -7.12 -7.09 22.37
CA LYS A 267 -7.28 -8.41 23.00
C LYS A 267 -8.62 -8.51 23.74
N PRO A 268 -9.22 -9.70 23.85
CA PRO A 268 -10.41 -9.91 24.68
C PRO A 268 -10.03 -9.80 26.18
N VAL A 269 -10.91 -9.16 26.98
CA VAL A 269 -10.68 -8.89 28.40
C VAL A 269 -11.73 -9.53 29.29
N PHE A 270 -12.99 -9.55 28.83
CA PHE A 270 -14.11 -10.04 29.63
C PHE A 270 -15.24 -10.57 28.76
N GLY A 271 -15.96 -11.59 29.23
CA GLY A 271 -17.17 -12.09 28.63
C GLY A 271 -18.05 -12.80 29.65
N MET A 272 -19.34 -12.44 29.68
CA MET A 272 -20.30 -13.06 30.59
C MET A 272 -21.73 -13.05 30.03
N THR A 273 -22.44 -14.12 30.20
CA THR A 273 -23.86 -14.22 29.81
C THR A 273 -24.72 -14.07 31.05
N GLU A 274 -25.63 -13.11 31.03
CA GLU A 274 -26.55 -12.81 32.11
C GLU A 274 -28.00 -12.74 31.58
N GLN A 275 -28.98 -12.91 32.47
CA GLN A 275 -30.37 -12.74 32.13
C GLN A 275 -30.82 -11.32 32.47
N HIS A 276 -31.24 -10.56 31.47
CA HIS A 276 -31.81 -9.23 31.60
C HIS A 276 -33.25 -9.22 31.04
N GLU A 277 -34.20 -8.84 31.85
CA GLU A 277 -35.63 -8.71 31.44
C GLU A 277 -36.23 -9.94 30.70
N GLY A 278 -35.70 -11.11 31.01
CA GLY A 278 -36.13 -12.37 30.37
C GLY A 278 -35.34 -12.77 29.12
N GLU A 279 -34.43 -11.93 28.64
CA GLU A 279 -33.52 -12.22 27.54
C GLU A 279 -32.11 -12.58 28.08
N LEU A 280 -31.41 -13.46 27.37
CA LEU A 280 -30.02 -13.78 27.65
C LEU A 280 -29.15 -12.84 26.83
N ILE A 281 -28.34 -12.06 27.54
CA ILE A 281 -27.40 -11.08 26.95
C ILE A 281 -25.99 -11.42 27.40
N ARG A 282 -25.07 -11.40 26.45
CA ARG A 282 -23.64 -11.58 26.70
C ARG A 282 -22.96 -10.21 26.64
N THR A 283 -22.33 -9.79 27.72
CA THR A 283 -21.51 -8.58 27.77
C THR A 283 -20.09 -8.94 27.44
N ILE A 284 -19.51 -8.30 26.43
CA ILE A 284 -18.15 -8.49 25.94
C ILE A 284 -17.36 -7.23 26.13
N GLN A 285 -16.10 -7.36 26.59
CA GLN A 285 -15.17 -6.26 26.68
C GLN A 285 -13.82 -6.66 26.08
N TRP A 286 -13.27 -5.76 25.31
CA TRP A 286 -11.92 -5.85 24.76
C TRP A 286 -11.06 -4.72 25.30
N GLU A 287 -9.75 -4.80 25.05
CA GLU A 287 -8.83 -3.71 25.36
C GLU A 287 -9.29 -2.37 24.75
N ARG A 288 -8.69 -1.29 25.20
CA ARG A 288 -8.97 0.09 24.74
C ARG A 288 -10.43 0.55 25.00
N GLY A 289 -11.09 -0.08 25.96
CA GLY A 289 -12.44 0.31 26.36
C GLY A 289 -13.57 -0.13 25.41
N ILE A 290 -13.28 -0.99 24.45
CA ILE A 290 -14.32 -1.57 23.58
C ILE A 290 -15.27 -2.42 24.41
N LYS A 291 -16.58 -2.15 24.27
CA LYS A 291 -17.64 -2.85 24.98
C LYS A 291 -18.87 -2.98 24.08
N PHE A 292 -19.39 -4.18 23.96
CA PHE A 292 -20.63 -4.44 23.20
C PHE A 292 -21.40 -5.60 23.81
N GLU A 293 -22.63 -5.76 23.34
CA GLU A 293 -23.53 -6.80 23.79
C GLU A 293 -23.82 -7.78 22.66
N GLU A 294 -24.07 -9.03 23.06
CA GLU A 294 -24.43 -10.11 22.18
C GLU A 294 -25.77 -10.67 22.68
N LYS A 295 -26.84 -10.44 21.90
CA LYS A 295 -28.16 -10.97 22.21
C LYS A 295 -28.26 -12.44 21.83
N VAL A 296 -28.43 -13.31 22.79
CA VAL A 296 -28.59 -14.75 22.56
C VAL A 296 -29.91 -15.01 21.83
N THR A 297 -29.82 -15.63 20.68
CA THR A 297 -30.98 -15.94 19.80
C THR A 297 -31.41 -17.39 19.91
N ALA A 298 -30.49 -18.29 20.30
CA ALA A 298 -30.80 -19.69 20.59
C ALA A 298 -29.83 -20.22 21.67
N SER A 299 -30.36 -20.95 22.63
CA SER A 299 -29.59 -21.65 23.65
C SER A 299 -30.19 -23.03 23.89
N HIS A 300 -29.53 -24.05 23.37
CA HIS A 300 -29.93 -25.46 23.53
C HIS A 300 -28.77 -26.20 24.22
N ALA A 301 -28.75 -26.10 25.55
CA ALA A 301 -27.72 -26.73 26.37
C ALA A 301 -27.75 -28.26 26.23
N PRO A 302 -26.57 -28.92 26.16
CA PRO A 302 -25.23 -28.34 26.08
C PRO A 302 -24.70 -28.21 24.66
N TYR A 303 -25.51 -28.19 23.59
CA TYR A 303 -25.12 -28.44 22.22
C TYR A 303 -25.00 -27.19 21.33
N LEU A 304 -25.80 -26.14 21.64
CA LEU A 304 -25.84 -24.95 20.77
C LEU A 304 -26.02 -23.68 21.60
N LEU A 305 -25.22 -22.66 21.28
CA LEU A 305 -25.37 -21.30 21.74
C LEU A 305 -25.18 -20.37 20.54
N SER A 306 -26.22 -19.57 20.23
CA SER A 306 -26.19 -18.64 19.10
C SER A 306 -26.54 -17.24 19.57
N TRP A 307 -25.88 -16.23 18.98
CA TRP A 307 -26.20 -14.83 19.27
C TRP A 307 -26.01 -13.92 18.06
N LYS A 308 -26.62 -12.75 18.14
CA LYS A 308 -26.39 -11.59 17.24
C LYS A 308 -25.77 -10.47 18.02
N TYR A 309 -24.97 -9.67 17.32
CA TYR A 309 -24.26 -8.55 17.91
C TYR A 309 -25.16 -7.32 18.05
N GLN A 310 -24.98 -6.57 19.14
CA GLN A 310 -25.62 -5.29 19.39
C GLN A 310 -24.55 -4.26 19.73
N PHE A 311 -24.39 -3.29 18.83
CA PHE A 311 -23.42 -2.22 19.00
C PHE A 311 -24.13 -0.91 19.34
N ALA A 312 -23.77 -0.32 20.49
CA ALA A 312 -24.18 1.01 20.86
C ALA A 312 -23.23 2.06 20.25
N PRO A 313 -23.62 3.35 20.18
CA PRO A 313 -22.77 4.42 19.64
C PRO A 313 -21.42 4.59 20.35
N ASP A 314 -21.32 4.13 21.60
CA ASP A 314 -20.12 4.17 22.45
C ASP A 314 -19.41 2.79 22.55
N SER A 315 -19.86 1.79 21.80
CA SER A 315 -19.23 0.46 21.80
C SER A 315 -17.75 0.51 21.40
N PHE A 316 -17.39 1.43 20.51
CA PHE A 316 -16.04 1.63 20.02
C PHE A 316 -15.56 3.04 20.35
N PRO A 317 -14.86 3.26 21.49
CA PRO A 317 -14.29 4.56 21.81
C PRO A 317 -13.35 5.04 20.68
N LYS A 318 -13.35 6.35 20.42
CA LYS A 318 -12.55 6.94 19.35
C LYS A 318 -11.06 6.53 19.46
N GLY A 319 -10.52 5.95 18.39
CA GLY A 319 -9.15 5.46 18.33
C GLY A 319 -8.93 4.09 18.96
N SER A 320 -9.98 3.40 19.41
CA SER A 320 -9.89 2.01 19.89
C SER A 320 -9.70 1.01 18.76
N LEU A 321 -10.28 1.30 17.61
CA LEU A 321 -10.18 0.56 16.35
C LEU A 321 -10.10 1.56 15.19
N ASP A 322 -9.62 1.14 14.05
CA ASP A 322 -9.61 1.97 12.83
C ASP A 322 -11.05 2.13 12.32
N ASP A 323 -11.45 3.33 11.94
CA ASP A 323 -12.84 3.67 11.56
C ASP A 323 -13.41 2.76 10.46
N HIS A 324 -12.56 2.28 9.53
CA HIS A 324 -12.97 1.39 8.44
C HIS A 324 -13.19 -0.07 8.87
N LEU A 325 -12.78 -0.43 10.08
CA LEU A 325 -12.90 -1.77 10.66
C LEU A 325 -14.00 -1.84 11.73
N GLU A 326 -14.69 -0.74 11.99
CA GLU A 326 -15.81 -0.71 12.93
C GLU A 326 -16.88 -1.73 12.53
N MET A 327 -17.26 -2.57 13.49
CA MET A 327 -18.33 -3.55 13.34
C MET A 327 -19.69 -2.82 13.33
N GLY A 328 -20.60 -3.23 12.43
CA GLY A 328 -21.83 -2.48 12.15
C GLY A 328 -21.63 -1.28 11.21
N GLY A 329 -20.39 -1.03 10.77
CA GLY A 329 -20.03 0.08 9.89
C GLY A 329 -20.40 -0.14 8.40
N LYS A 330 -20.02 0.82 7.56
CA LYS A 330 -20.28 0.80 6.11
C LYS A 330 -19.66 -0.43 5.44
N TYR A 331 -18.42 -0.78 5.79
CA TYR A 331 -17.60 -1.74 5.03
C TYR A 331 -17.65 -3.16 5.60
N PHE A 332 -17.81 -3.30 6.91
CA PHE A 332 -17.74 -4.57 7.60
C PHE A 332 -18.78 -4.66 8.72
N ASP A 333 -19.33 -5.85 8.93
CA ASP A 333 -20.22 -6.13 10.03
C ASP A 333 -20.16 -7.60 10.46
N LEU A 334 -20.33 -7.86 11.76
CA LEU A 334 -20.55 -9.16 12.35
C LEU A 334 -22.05 -9.38 12.52
N LEU A 335 -22.57 -10.48 11.98
CA LEU A 335 -24.00 -10.72 11.93
C LEU A 335 -24.49 -11.69 12.99
N LYS A 336 -23.82 -12.83 13.09
CA LYS A 336 -24.22 -13.94 13.95
C LYS A 336 -22.99 -14.78 14.31
N THR A 337 -23.01 -15.33 15.51
CA THR A 337 -22.04 -16.35 15.91
C THR A 337 -22.75 -17.54 16.50
N ASP A 338 -22.27 -18.72 16.16
CA ASP A 338 -22.77 -20.01 16.69
C ASP A 338 -21.59 -20.76 17.32
N TYR A 339 -21.80 -21.21 18.56
CA TYR A 339 -21.03 -22.29 19.17
C TYR A 339 -21.85 -23.58 19.07
N GLN A 340 -21.29 -24.58 18.40
CA GLN A 340 -21.84 -25.94 18.35
C GLN A 340 -20.89 -26.87 19.10
N LEU A 341 -21.46 -27.74 19.93
CA LEU A 341 -20.74 -28.71 20.73
C LEU A 341 -21.11 -30.11 20.29
N GLU A 342 -20.15 -30.85 19.79
CA GLU A 342 -20.27 -32.26 19.41
C GLU A 342 -19.58 -33.11 20.50
N GLN A 343 -20.34 -33.84 21.29
CA GLN A 343 -19.74 -34.74 22.27
C GLN A 343 -19.15 -35.97 21.56
N ILE A 344 -17.84 -36.17 21.68
CA ILE A 344 -17.12 -37.30 21.08
C ILE A 344 -17.22 -38.52 21.99
N ASP A 345 -17.03 -38.31 23.31
CA ASP A 345 -17.15 -39.30 24.34
C ASP A 345 -17.57 -38.63 25.68
N ALA A 346 -17.61 -39.41 26.79
CA ALA A 346 -18.04 -38.88 28.09
C ALA A 346 -17.16 -37.73 28.62
N HIS A 347 -15.90 -37.61 28.17
CA HIS A 347 -14.89 -36.65 28.65
C HIS A 347 -14.29 -35.78 27.55
N THR A 348 -14.79 -35.87 26.32
CA THR A 348 -14.22 -35.17 25.19
C THR A 348 -15.30 -34.54 24.34
N THR A 349 -15.15 -33.24 24.07
CA THR A 349 -16.08 -32.45 23.27
C THR A 349 -15.37 -31.73 22.17
N LYS A 350 -15.88 -31.75 20.95
CA LYS A 350 -15.46 -30.89 19.85
C LYS A 350 -16.27 -29.60 19.89
N LEU A 351 -15.63 -28.50 20.12
CA LEU A 351 -16.21 -27.16 20.06
C LEU A 351 -16.01 -26.58 18.67
N ILE A 352 -17.09 -26.17 18.02
CA ILE A 352 -17.13 -25.55 16.69
C ILE A 352 -17.64 -24.12 16.86
N LEU A 353 -16.87 -23.16 16.36
CA LEU A 353 -17.22 -21.75 16.34
C LEU A 353 -17.42 -21.31 14.90
N SER A 354 -18.60 -20.80 14.57
CA SER A 354 -18.94 -20.25 13.25
C SER A 354 -19.34 -18.79 13.41
N ILE A 355 -18.81 -17.93 12.54
CA ILE A 355 -19.05 -16.47 12.53
C ILE A 355 -19.52 -16.05 11.16
N ASP A 356 -20.75 -15.53 11.08
CA ASP A 356 -21.31 -14.93 9.88
C ASP A 356 -20.96 -13.44 9.83
N TYR A 357 -20.54 -12.96 8.67
CA TYR A 357 -20.16 -11.56 8.47
C TYR A 357 -20.67 -10.99 7.14
N ARG A 358 -20.69 -9.66 7.06
CA ARG A 358 -20.99 -8.90 5.86
C ARG A 358 -19.76 -8.06 5.46
N LEU A 359 -19.49 -8.03 4.15
CA LEU A 359 -18.52 -7.12 3.51
C LEU A 359 -19.24 -6.25 2.49
N SER A 360 -18.82 -5.00 2.37
CA SER A 360 -19.36 -4.01 1.43
C SER A 360 -18.24 -3.12 0.89
N THR A 361 -17.29 -3.71 0.16
CA THR A 361 -16.19 -2.98 -0.48
C THR A 361 -16.21 -3.22 -1.99
N GLU A 362 -15.51 -2.37 -2.76
CA GLU A 362 -15.34 -2.57 -4.21
C GLU A 362 -14.38 -3.73 -4.54
N TYR A 363 -13.63 -4.21 -3.56
CA TYR A 363 -12.66 -5.31 -3.69
C TYR A 363 -12.84 -6.39 -2.62
N ASN A 364 -14.09 -6.85 -2.47
CA ASN A 364 -14.47 -7.88 -1.50
C ASN A 364 -13.60 -9.14 -1.57
N TRP A 365 -13.11 -9.52 -2.77
CA TRP A 365 -12.19 -10.64 -2.96
C TRP A 365 -10.91 -10.50 -2.13
N TYR A 366 -10.39 -9.27 -1.98
CA TYR A 366 -9.21 -8.98 -1.19
C TYR A 366 -9.56 -8.83 0.30
N SER A 367 -10.60 -8.07 0.61
CA SER A 367 -11.08 -7.86 1.98
C SER A 367 -11.43 -9.18 2.66
N ARG A 368 -12.02 -10.13 1.93
CA ARG A 368 -12.35 -11.47 2.43
C ARG A 368 -11.13 -12.25 2.92
N LEU A 369 -9.97 -12.11 2.27
CA LEU A 369 -8.75 -12.77 2.72
C LEU A 369 -8.38 -12.31 4.14
N TRP A 370 -8.43 -11.01 4.36
CA TRP A 370 -8.11 -10.42 5.67
C TRP A 370 -9.17 -10.74 6.71
N VAL A 371 -10.45 -10.61 6.38
CA VAL A 371 -11.56 -10.93 7.31
C VAL A 371 -11.48 -12.39 7.73
N ASN A 372 -11.32 -13.32 6.80
CA ASN A 372 -11.17 -14.74 7.14
C ASN A 372 -9.94 -14.98 8.02
N TYR A 373 -8.81 -14.35 7.72
CA TYR A 373 -7.60 -14.48 8.54
C TYR A 373 -7.85 -13.96 9.96
N VAL A 374 -8.34 -12.73 10.11
CA VAL A 374 -8.55 -12.09 11.41
C VAL A 374 -9.59 -12.84 12.23
N LEU A 375 -10.76 -13.20 11.66
CA LEU A 375 -11.80 -13.93 12.37
C LEU A 375 -11.36 -15.35 12.76
N ASN A 376 -10.58 -16.04 11.94
CA ASN A 376 -10.02 -17.34 12.28
C ASN A 376 -9.03 -17.24 13.45
N GLU A 377 -8.14 -16.25 13.45
CA GLU A 377 -7.19 -16.03 14.53
C GLU A 377 -7.91 -15.68 15.85
N PHE A 378 -8.91 -14.78 15.80
CA PHE A 378 -9.75 -14.49 16.98
C PHE A 378 -10.49 -15.74 17.49
N SER A 379 -11.07 -16.52 16.59
CA SER A 379 -11.76 -17.77 16.96
C SER A 379 -10.81 -18.74 17.66
N ASP A 380 -9.60 -18.91 17.10
CA ASP A 380 -8.58 -19.80 17.68
C ASP A 380 -8.15 -19.30 19.07
N VAL A 381 -7.94 -18.00 19.25
CA VAL A 381 -7.58 -17.41 20.56
C VAL A 381 -8.67 -17.67 21.58
N VAL A 382 -9.94 -17.37 21.28
CA VAL A 382 -11.06 -17.53 22.22
C VAL A 382 -11.28 -19.00 22.55
N MET A 383 -11.24 -19.89 21.57
CA MET A 383 -11.40 -21.34 21.82
C MET A 383 -10.24 -21.91 22.65
N GLN A 384 -9.00 -21.41 22.47
CA GLN A 384 -7.86 -21.84 23.29
C GLN A 384 -8.00 -21.39 24.76
N ILE A 385 -8.57 -20.22 25.04
CA ILE A 385 -8.87 -19.79 26.42
C ILE A 385 -9.79 -20.81 27.09
N HIS A 386 -10.89 -21.21 26.42
CA HIS A 386 -11.80 -22.23 26.97
C HIS A 386 -11.07 -23.56 27.21
N LYS A 387 -10.30 -24.01 26.23
CA LYS A 387 -9.56 -25.27 26.31
C LYS A 387 -8.57 -25.24 27.49
N GLN A 388 -7.75 -24.21 27.58
CA GLN A 388 -6.74 -24.11 28.63
C GLN A 388 -7.37 -24.08 30.04
N ARG A 389 -8.48 -23.38 30.23
CA ARG A 389 -9.15 -23.32 31.54
C ARG A 389 -9.71 -24.68 31.96
N LEU A 390 -10.36 -25.37 31.03
CA LEU A 390 -11.00 -26.65 31.30
C LEU A 390 -10.00 -27.81 31.47
N GLU A 391 -8.86 -27.73 30.79
CA GLU A 391 -7.83 -28.78 30.87
C GLU A 391 -6.80 -28.55 31.98
N LYS A 392 -6.67 -27.31 32.53
CA LYS A 392 -5.81 -27.03 33.70
C LYS A 392 -6.27 -27.76 34.95
N ASP A 393 -7.57 -27.98 35.13
CA ASP A 393 -8.12 -28.69 36.30
C ASP A 393 -7.94 -30.21 36.20
N LEU A 394 -7.40 -30.70 35.06
CA LEU A 394 -7.13 -32.11 34.81
C LEU A 394 -5.64 -32.48 34.95
N SER A 395 -4.75 -31.48 35.11
CA SER A 395 -3.29 -31.64 35.31
C SER A 395 -2.89 -31.38 36.75
#